data_4e8c8b2ee71bd46f4e0b298eec0a3598
#
_entry.id   4e8c8b2ee71bd46f4e0b298eec0a3598
#
_cell.length_a   1.000
_cell.length_b   1.000
_cell.length_c   1.000
_cell.angle_alpha   90.00
_cell.angle_beta   90.00
_cell.angle_gamma   90.00
#
_symmetry.space_group_name_H-M   'P 1'
#
loop_
_entity.id
_entity.type
_entity.pdbx_description
1 polymer ?
#
loop_
_entity_poly.entity_id
_entity_poly.type
_entity_poly.pdbx_seq_one_letter_code
_entity_poly.pdbx_strand_id
1 'polypeptide(L)'
;MDALILAAGLGTRLRPLTDHTPKALIDVGGVPMLERVARRLIEAGADRLIVNTHHLGEQIARYVEERGGFGVETVISHEEGEPLETGGALVAATDLFRRDAPFFVHNADILTDLPLAEMYAAHVEAGDPLATLAVMERPSTRGFLFDDAGLLGRVDETKKLDLRVRPAVGEARAVPFAGVHVISPRIFGLLTERGAFSVLDPYLRLAAAGERVLPFRVDGRLWLDIGRPEQLEAARAAVAAGAATPSAPASRTSSRR
;
A
#
# COMPACT_ATOMS: atom_id res chain seq x y z
N MET A 1 -1.46 -14.36 6.71
CA MET A 1 -0.74 -13.09 6.92
C MET A 1 -1.69 -11.91 6.89
N ASP A 2 -1.35 -10.83 7.61
CA ASP A 2 -2.13 -9.61 7.65
C ASP A 2 -1.85 -8.71 6.45
N ALA A 3 -2.81 -7.86 6.08
CA ALA A 3 -2.60 -6.78 5.12
C ALA A 3 -3.34 -5.50 5.56
N LEU A 4 -2.65 -4.37 5.58
CA LEU A 4 -3.21 -3.04 5.82
C LEU A 4 -3.51 -2.36 4.49
N ILE A 5 -4.76 -1.92 4.32
CA ILE A 5 -5.19 -1.11 3.18
C ILE A 5 -5.36 0.33 3.65
N LEU A 6 -4.56 1.24 3.11
CA LEU A 6 -4.62 2.66 3.44
C LEU A 6 -5.73 3.34 2.64
N ALA A 7 -6.89 3.53 3.26
CA ALA A 7 -8.10 4.07 2.64
C ALA A 7 -8.59 5.40 3.26
N ALA A 8 -7.79 6.06 4.11
CA ALA A 8 -8.13 7.30 4.79
C ALA A 8 -8.01 8.57 3.93
N GLY A 9 -7.61 8.45 2.66
CA GLY A 9 -7.35 9.59 1.78
C GLY A 9 -8.59 10.41 1.45
N LEU A 10 -8.53 11.74 1.63
CA LEU A 10 -9.64 12.67 1.40
C LEU A 10 -10.09 12.81 -0.06
N GLY A 11 -9.25 12.46 -1.02
CA GLY A 11 -9.59 12.50 -2.45
C GLY A 11 -9.87 13.88 -3.02
N THR A 12 -9.38 14.96 -2.43
CA THR A 12 -9.73 16.37 -2.75
C THR A 12 -9.59 16.73 -4.23
N ARG A 13 -8.66 16.10 -4.95
CA ARG A 13 -8.43 16.32 -6.40
C ARG A 13 -9.48 15.68 -7.31
N LEU A 14 -10.33 14.81 -6.76
CA LEU A 14 -11.42 14.13 -7.47
C LEU A 14 -12.79 14.76 -7.20
N ARG A 15 -12.85 15.89 -6.47
CA ARG A 15 -14.10 16.61 -6.26
C ARG A 15 -14.71 17.05 -7.58
N PRO A 16 -16.04 17.01 -7.71
CA PRO A 16 -17.05 16.77 -6.65
C PRO A 16 -17.34 15.29 -6.36
N LEU A 17 -16.73 14.33 -7.07
CA LEU A 17 -17.01 12.91 -6.94
C LEU A 17 -16.78 12.39 -5.51
N THR A 18 -15.75 12.91 -4.85
CA THR A 18 -15.37 12.52 -3.48
C THR A 18 -16.03 13.34 -2.38
N ASP A 19 -16.95 14.23 -2.70
CA ASP A 19 -17.71 14.96 -1.67
C ASP A 19 -18.70 14.05 -0.93
N HIS A 20 -19.18 12.99 -1.61
CA HIS A 20 -20.17 12.06 -1.08
C HIS A 20 -19.77 10.58 -1.15
N THR A 21 -18.64 10.26 -1.78
CA THR A 21 -18.14 8.89 -1.92
C THR A 21 -16.67 8.86 -1.51
N PRO A 22 -16.25 7.99 -0.55
CA PRO A 22 -14.84 7.84 -0.20
C PRO A 22 -14.02 7.45 -1.43
N LYS A 23 -12.81 8.01 -1.57
CA LYS A 23 -11.93 7.70 -2.71
C LYS A 23 -11.76 6.19 -2.93
N ALA A 24 -11.64 5.44 -1.84
CA ALA A 24 -11.49 3.99 -1.88
C ALA A 24 -12.72 3.24 -2.43
N LEU A 25 -13.90 3.85 -2.39
CA LEU A 25 -15.13 3.27 -2.95
C LEU A 25 -15.46 3.78 -4.36
N ILE A 26 -14.59 4.55 -4.99
CA ILE A 26 -14.78 4.94 -6.40
C ILE A 26 -14.76 3.69 -7.27
N ASP A 27 -15.79 3.58 -8.11
CA ASP A 27 -15.95 2.49 -9.07
C ASP A 27 -14.95 2.61 -10.22
N VAL A 28 -14.28 1.48 -10.50
CA VAL A 28 -13.40 1.31 -11.65
C VAL A 28 -13.82 0.02 -12.38
N GLY A 29 -14.65 0.17 -13.40
CA GLY A 29 -15.13 -0.97 -14.19
C GLY A 29 -16.05 -1.93 -13.41
N GLY A 30 -17.04 -1.40 -12.68
CA GLY A 30 -18.07 -2.15 -11.96
C GLY A 30 -17.63 -2.65 -10.57
N VAL A 31 -16.40 -2.38 -10.13
CA VAL A 31 -15.89 -2.81 -8.82
C VAL A 31 -15.13 -1.66 -8.15
N PRO A 32 -15.47 -1.28 -6.90
CA PRO A 32 -14.74 -0.27 -6.14
C PRO A 32 -13.26 -0.62 -5.94
N MET A 33 -12.41 0.40 -5.89
CA MET A 33 -10.96 0.23 -5.73
C MET A 33 -10.58 -0.57 -4.49
N LEU A 34 -11.24 -0.32 -3.36
CA LEU A 34 -11.00 -1.07 -2.12
C LEU A 34 -11.18 -2.58 -2.33
N GLU A 35 -12.25 -2.99 -3.00
CA GLU A 35 -12.50 -4.41 -3.26
C GLU A 35 -11.47 -5.00 -4.21
N ARG A 36 -11.02 -4.25 -5.22
CA ARG A 36 -9.94 -4.68 -6.11
C ARG A 36 -8.65 -4.93 -5.36
N VAL A 37 -8.25 -4.00 -4.50
CA VAL A 37 -7.04 -4.14 -3.66
C VAL A 37 -7.19 -5.30 -2.68
N ALA A 38 -8.34 -5.41 -1.99
CA ALA A 38 -8.61 -6.49 -1.05
C ALA A 38 -8.50 -7.87 -1.71
N ARG A 39 -9.14 -8.07 -2.86
CA ARG A 39 -9.08 -9.33 -3.62
C ARG A 39 -7.65 -9.70 -4.02
N ARG A 40 -6.87 -8.75 -4.49
CA ARG A 40 -5.48 -8.98 -4.87
C ARG A 40 -4.60 -9.38 -3.68
N LEU A 41 -4.79 -8.74 -2.52
CA LEU A 41 -4.09 -9.13 -1.30
C LEU A 41 -4.49 -10.53 -0.82
N ILE A 42 -5.78 -10.87 -0.91
CA ILE A 42 -6.28 -12.21 -0.57
C ILE A 42 -5.71 -13.27 -1.54
N GLU A 43 -5.67 -12.99 -2.84
CA GLU A 43 -5.02 -13.84 -3.85
C GLU A 43 -3.52 -14.05 -3.55
N ALA A 44 -2.85 -13.06 -2.98
CA ALA A 44 -1.46 -13.17 -2.53
C ALA A 44 -1.30 -13.90 -1.19
N GLY A 45 -2.40 -14.36 -0.57
CA GLY A 45 -2.41 -15.16 0.65
C GLY A 45 -2.73 -14.38 1.93
N ALA A 46 -3.21 -13.12 1.83
CA ALA A 46 -3.73 -12.43 3.02
C ALA A 46 -5.02 -13.12 3.49
N ASP A 47 -5.07 -13.51 4.76
CA ASP A 47 -6.23 -14.13 5.42
C ASP A 47 -6.85 -13.22 6.49
N ARG A 48 -6.29 -12.02 6.64
CA ARG A 48 -6.83 -10.93 7.45
C ARG A 48 -6.51 -9.59 6.81
N LEU A 49 -7.53 -8.72 6.74
CA LEU A 49 -7.39 -7.35 6.25
C LEU A 49 -7.63 -6.36 7.39
N ILE A 50 -6.84 -5.31 7.41
CA ILE A 50 -7.03 -4.12 8.25
C ILE A 50 -7.28 -2.97 7.28
N VAL A 51 -8.45 -2.33 7.34
CA VAL A 51 -8.81 -1.23 6.45
C VAL A 51 -8.75 0.07 7.23
N ASN A 52 -7.76 0.90 6.93
CA ASN A 52 -7.61 2.20 7.54
C ASN A 52 -8.58 3.20 6.92
N THR A 53 -9.34 3.92 7.72
CA THR A 53 -10.39 4.85 7.28
C THR A 53 -10.34 6.16 8.03
N HIS A 54 -10.84 7.23 7.40
CA HIS A 54 -11.02 8.56 8.01
C HIS A 54 -12.33 9.19 7.50
N HIS A 55 -12.25 10.14 6.57
CA HIS A 55 -13.40 10.82 5.97
C HIS A 55 -14.35 9.82 5.29
N LEU A 56 -15.65 9.91 5.60
CA LEU A 56 -16.70 8.99 5.12
C LEU A 56 -16.41 7.51 5.46
N GLY A 57 -15.65 7.24 6.54
CA GLY A 57 -15.23 5.91 6.95
C GLY A 57 -16.38 4.94 7.21
N GLU A 58 -17.56 5.44 7.66
CA GLU A 58 -18.76 4.63 7.86
C GLU A 58 -19.27 3.99 6.54
N GLN A 59 -19.11 4.66 5.40
CA GLN A 59 -19.46 4.07 4.11
C GLN A 59 -18.53 2.92 3.76
N ILE A 60 -17.24 3.06 4.06
CA ILE A 60 -16.24 1.99 3.88
C ILE A 60 -16.58 0.80 4.78
N ALA A 61 -16.83 1.05 6.06
CA ALA A 61 -17.19 0.01 7.03
C ALA A 61 -18.44 -0.77 6.60
N ARG A 62 -19.50 -0.06 6.20
CA ARG A 62 -20.74 -0.66 5.68
C ARG A 62 -20.46 -1.50 4.43
N TYR A 63 -19.68 -0.98 3.47
CA TYR A 63 -19.35 -1.71 2.25
C TYR A 63 -18.59 -3.02 2.56
N VAL A 64 -17.62 -2.97 3.47
CA VAL A 64 -16.88 -4.16 3.93
C VAL A 64 -17.82 -5.19 4.56
N GLU A 65 -18.75 -4.75 5.42
CA GLU A 65 -19.75 -5.61 6.06
C GLU A 65 -20.68 -6.26 5.02
N GLU A 66 -21.25 -5.48 4.08
CA GLU A 66 -22.11 -5.96 3.00
C GLU A 66 -21.41 -6.99 2.10
N ARG A 67 -20.08 -6.92 1.98
CA ARG A 67 -19.25 -7.87 1.23
C ARG A 67 -18.75 -9.04 2.08
N GLY A 68 -19.21 -9.17 3.33
CA GLY A 68 -18.79 -10.24 4.24
C GLY A 68 -17.27 -10.25 4.47
N GLY A 69 -16.64 -9.06 4.59
CA GLY A 69 -15.19 -8.90 4.76
C GLY A 69 -14.38 -9.42 3.57
N PHE A 70 -14.98 -9.49 2.37
CA PHE A 70 -14.38 -10.09 1.17
C PHE A 70 -14.05 -11.59 1.32
N GLY A 71 -14.64 -12.27 2.32
CA GLY A 71 -14.46 -13.69 2.59
C GLY A 71 -13.29 -14.02 3.53
N VAL A 72 -12.67 -13.01 4.15
CA VAL A 72 -11.64 -13.14 5.18
C VAL A 72 -11.98 -12.27 6.39
N GLU A 73 -11.27 -12.46 7.51
CA GLU A 73 -11.38 -11.54 8.65
C GLU A 73 -10.96 -10.12 8.21
N THR A 74 -11.87 -9.17 8.36
CA THR A 74 -11.59 -7.76 8.01
C THR A 74 -11.95 -6.84 9.17
N VAL A 75 -11.00 -6.02 9.60
CA VAL A 75 -11.12 -5.08 10.72
C VAL A 75 -10.97 -3.66 10.20
N ILE A 76 -11.78 -2.73 10.73
CA ILE A 76 -11.68 -1.30 10.43
C ILE A 76 -10.77 -0.63 11.46
N SER A 77 -9.77 0.12 10.98
CA SER A 77 -8.94 1.03 11.76
C SER A 77 -9.37 2.45 11.44
N HIS A 78 -10.23 3.04 12.26
CA HIS A 78 -10.74 4.39 12.04
C HIS A 78 -9.83 5.44 12.69
N GLU A 79 -9.46 6.46 11.92
CA GLU A 79 -8.73 7.63 12.41
C GLU A 79 -9.70 8.69 12.91
N GLU A 80 -9.47 9.18 14.11
CA GLU A 80 -10.22 10.30 14.68
C GLU A 80 -9.45 11.62 14.50
N GLY A 81 -10.17 12.73 14.31
CA GLY A 81 -9.59 14.07 14.18
C GLY A 81 -8.92 14.32 12.83
N GLU A 82 -7.66 14.74 12.82
CA GLU A 82 -6.89 15.01 11.61
C GLU A 82 -6.32 13.73 11.00
N PRO A 83 -6.20 13.64 9.65
CA PRO A 83 -5.59 12.48 9.00
C PRO A 83 -4.18 12.21 9.48
N LEU A 84 -3.89 10.95 9.82
CA LEU A 84 -2.61 10.54 10.42
C LEU A 84 -1.49 10.30 9.40
N GLU A 85 -1.76 10.40 8.10
CA GLU A 85 -0.85 9.96 7.04
C GLU A 85 -0.50 8.45 7.16
N THR A 86 0.40 7.98 6.31
CA THR A 86 0.66 6.54 6.17
C THR A 86 1.38 5.93 7.37
N GLY A 87 2.25 6.67 8.03
CA GLY A 87 3.00 6.19 9.20
C GLY A 87 2.16 6.24 10.47
N GLY A 88 1.42 7.34 10.67
CA GLY A 88 0.50 7.44 11.80
C GLY A 88 -0.63 6.42 11.72
N ALA A 89 -1.17 6.14 10.53
CA ALA A 89 -2.12 5.07 10.27
C ALA A 89 -1.58 3.69 10.68
N LEU A 90 -0.31 3.39 10.33
CA LEU A 90 0.35 2.16 10.73
C LEU A 90 0.49 2.04 12.26
N VAL A 91 0.86 3.14 12.93
CA VAL A 91 0.96 3.17 14.40
C VAL A 91 -0.41 3.00 15.05
N ALA A 92 -1.45 3.68 14.56
CA ALA A 92 -2.81 3.55 15.09
C ALA A 92 -3.37 2.12 14.95
N ALA A 93 -2.98 1.40 13.91
CA ALA A 93 -3.40 0.03 13.65
C ALA A 93 -2.56 -1.03 14.40
N THR A 94 -1.53 -0.65 15.16
CA THR A 94 -0.52 -1.55 15.76
C THR A 94 -1.12 -2.76 16.49
N ASP A 95 -2.16 -2.55 17.30
CA ASP A 95 -2.79 -3.60 18.12
C ASP A 95 -3.75 -4.50 17.33
N LEU A 96 -4.01 -4.17 16.06
CA LEU A 96 -4.83 -4.98 15.16
C LEU A 96 -4.02 -6.04 14.42
N PHE A 97 -2.69 -5.96 14.43
CA PHE A 97 -1.82 -6.93 13.77
C PHE A 97 -1.49 -8.13 14.66
N ARG A 98 -1.46 -9.33 14.05
CA ARG A 98 -1.04 -10.57 14.72
C ARG A 98 0.45 -10.64 15.01
N ARG A 99 1.27 -9.94 14.24
CA ARG A 99 2.74 -9.79 14.39
C ARG A 99 3.57 -11.08 14.31
N ASP A 100 3.01 -12.17 13.81
CA ASP A 100 3.65 -13.48 13.68
C ASP A 100 4.35 -13.69 12.33
N ALA A 101 4.08 -12.83 11.37
CA ALA A 101 4.65 -12.89 10.02
C ALA A 101 4.75 -11.47 9.41
N PRO A 102 5.57 -11.26 8.37
CA PRO A 102 5.53 -10.05 7.57
C PRO A 102 4.14 -9.77 7.03
N PHE A 103 3.81 -8.51 6.83
CA PHE A 103 2.49 -8.08 6.39
C PHE A 103 2.56 -7.08 5.22
N PHE A 104 1.50 -7.03 4.43
CA PHE A 104 1.38 -6.02 3.39
C PHE A 104 0.87 -4.68 3.92
N VAL A 105 1.35 -3.59 3.30
CA VAL A 105 0.67 -2.28 3.32
C VAL A 105 0.45 -1.86 1.87
N HIS A 106 -0.78 -1.53 1.52
CA HIS A 106 -1.18 -1.17 0.15
C HIS A 106 -2.07 0.06 0.14
N ASN A 107 -1.74 1.03 -0.70
CA ASN A 107 -2.61 2.20 -0.90
C ASN A 107 -3.89 1.79 -1.63
N ALA A 108 -5.06 2.18 -1.12
CA ALA A 108 -6.36 1.83 -1.69
C ALA A 108 -6.63 2.43 -3.08
N ASP A 109 -5.84 3.40 -3.50
CA ASP A 109 -6.03 4.17 -4.74
C ASP A 109 -5.13 3.73 -5.90
N ILE A 110 -4.40 2.63 -5.75
CA ILE A 110 -3.51 2.08 -6.78
C ILE A 110 -4.14 0.87 -7.46
N LEU A 111 -4.46 1.02 -8.74
CA LEU A 111 -4.80 -0.09 -9.63
C LEU A 111 -3.51 -0.71 -10.19
N THR A 112 -3.31 -2.00 -9.97
CA THR A 112 -2.05 -2.66 -10.36
C THR A 112 -2.21 -4.16 -10.58
N ASP A 113 -1.30 -4.73 -11.39
CA ASP A 113 -1.11 -6.17 -11.59
C ASP A 113 0.21 -6.68 -10.97
N LEU A 114 0.77 -5.94 -10.01
CA LEU A 114 2.00 -6.32 -9.32
C LEU A 114 1.95 -7.78 -8.83
N PRO A 115 3.05 -8.54 -8.94
CA PRO A 115 3.11 -9.92 -8.46
C PRO A 115 3.30 -9.96 -6.94
N LEU A 116 2.21 -9.71 -6.19
CA LEU A 116 2.25 -9.54 -4.73
C LEU A 116 2.79 -10.78 -4.01
N ALA A 117 2.41 -11.99 -4.45
CA ALA A 117 2.91 -13.24 -3.85
C ALA A 117 4.44 -13.39 -4.04
N GLU A 118 4.96 -13.04 -5.22
CA GLU A 118 6.41 -13.06 -5.49
C GLU A 118 7.14 -11.99 -4.64
N MET A 119 6.53 -10.81 -4.48
CA MET A 119 7.09 -9.75 -3.63
C MET A 119 7.18 -10.20 -2.16
N TYR A 120 6.15 -10.89 -1.66
CA TYR A 120 6.17 -11.45 -0.30
C TYR A 120 7.24 -12.53 -0.15
N ALA A 121 7.33 -13.46 -1.09
CA ALA A 121 8.35 -14.51 -1.10
C ALA A 121 9.77 -13.91 -1.12
N ALA A 122 10.02 -12.91 -1.97
CA ALA A 122 11.30 -12.21 -2.04
C ALA A 122 11.66 -11.51 -0.71
N HIS A 123 10.68 -10.94 0.00
CA HIS A 123 10.89 -10.37 1.33
C HIS A 123 11.35 -11.42 2.33
N VAL A 124 10.68 -12.57 2.37
CA VAL A 124 11.02 -13.68 3.28
C VAL A 124 12.39 -14.27 2.94
N GLU A 125 12.67 -14.53 1.66
CA GLU A 125 13.94 -15.08 1.17
C GLU A 125 15.14 -14.14 1.42
N ALA A 126 14.91 -12.83 1.46
CA ALA A 126 15.94 -11.85 1.77
C ALA A 126 16.43 -11.90 3.24
N GLY A 127 15.86 -12.74 4.10
CA GLY A 127 16.29 -12.92 5.49
C GLY A 127 15.87 -11.75 6.39
N ASP A 128 14.57 -11.54 6.53
CA ASP A 128 13.91 -10.56 7.41
C ASP A 128 14.42 -9.10 7.27
N PRO A 129 14.36 -8.48 6.07
CA PRO A 129 14.56 -7.05 5.97
C PRO A 129 13.46 -6.32 6.75
N LEU A 130 13.70 -5.07 7.15
CA LEU A 130 12.66 -4.28 7.83
C LEU A 130 11.45 -4.04 6.94
N ALA A 131 11.70 -3.73 5.67
CA ALA A 131 10.67 -3.58 4.65
C ALA A 131 11.20 -3.90 3.25
N THR A 132 10.28 -4.31 2.37
CA THR A 132 10.50 -4.42 0.93
C THR A 132 9.50 -3.52 0.24
N LEU A 133 9.97 -2.60 -0.59
CA LEU A 133 9.16 -1.57 -1.26
C LEU A 133 9.00 -1.91 -2.74
N ALA A 134 7.77 -1.98 -3.25
CA ALA A 134 7.55 -2.05 -4.69
C ALA A 134 7.99 -0.74 -5.34
N VAL A 135 8.90 -0.82 -6.31
CA VAL A 135 9.45 0.33 -7.03
C VAL A 135 9.46 0.08 -8.53
N MET A 136 9.28 1.15 -9.33
CA MET A 136 9.24 1.01 -10.78
C MET A 136 9.72 2.28 -11.49
N GLU A 137 10.35 2.10 -12.65
CA GLU A 137 10.66 3.19 -13.57
C GLU A 137 9.37 3.78 -14.14
N ARG A 138 9.14 5.04 -13.84
CA ARG A 138 8.04 5.84 -14.40
C ARG A 138 8.34 7.32 -14.28
N PRO A 139 7.71 8.18 -15.07
CA PRO A 139 7.84 9.63 -14.89
C PRO A 139 7.42 10.01 -13.46
N SER A 140 8.34 10.62 -12.71
CA SER A 140 8.12 11.10 -11.35
C SER A 140 9.20 12.10 -10.97
N THR A 141 8.82 13.14 -10.25
CA THR A 141 9.75 14.10 -9.64
C THR A 141 10.27 13.63 -8.30
N ARG A 142 9.81 12.46 -7.81
CA ARG A 142 10.19 11.91 -6.51
C ARG A 142 10.59 10.45 -6.66
N GLY A 143 11.61 10.06 -5.92
CA GLY A 143 12.08 8.68 -5.87
C GLY A 143 12.82 8.37 -4.58
N PHE A 144 12.90 7.10 -4.26
CA PHE A 144 13.86 6.61 -3.29
C PHE A 144 15.20 6.36 -3.98
N LEU A 145 16.29 6.66 -3.29
CA LEU A 145 17.62 6.25 -3.67
C LEU A 145 17.90 4.87 -3.08
N PHE A 146 18.21 3.92 -3.92
CA PHE A 146 18.69 2.60 -3.51
C PHE A 146 20.09 2.35 -4.05
N ASP A 147 20.89 1.61 -3.30
CA ASP A 147 22.19 1.07 -3.69
C ASP A 147 22.25 -0.44 -3.34
N ASP A 148 23.43 -1.05 -3.41
CA ASP A 148 23.62 -2.49 -3.18
C ASP A 148 23.26 -2.92 -1.73
N ALA A 149 23.24 -1.99 -0.78
CA ALA A 149 22.85 -2.25 0.61
C ALA A 149 21.37 -1.96 0.91
N GLY A 150 20.60 -1.46 -0.06
CA GLY A 150 19.17 -1.10 0.08
C GLY A 150 18.93 0.40 0.10
N LEU A 151 17.98 0.88 0.92
CA LEU A 151 17.58 2.29 0.96
C LEU A 151 18.73 3.19 1.41
N LEU A 152 19.15 4.08 0.53
CA LEU A 152 20.17 5.08 0.77
C LEU A 152 19.60 6.45 1.13
N GLY A 153 18.44 6.79 0.54
CA GLY A 153 17.89 8.13 0.69
C GLY A 153 16.67 8.39 -0.18
N ARG A 154 16.39 9.66 -0.44
CA ARG A 154 15.31 10.08 -1.35
C ARG A 154 15.66 11.34 -2.12
N VAL A 155 15.05 11.48 -3.30
CA VAL A 155 15.08 12.70 -4.11
C VAL A 155 13.67 13.27 -4.27
N ASP A 156 13.59 14.62 -4.35
CA ASP A 156 12.38 15.35 -4.74
C ASP A 156 12.81 16.57 -5.55
N GLU A 157 12.68 16.51 -6.87
CA GLU A 157 13.08 17.58 -7.78
C GLU A 157 12.32 18.88 -7.53
N THR A 158 11.03 18.77 -7.14
CA THR A 158 10.19 19.95 -6.87
C THR A 158 10.67 20.74 -5.66
N LYS A 159 11.29 20.05 -4.70
CA LYS A 159 11.85 20.61 -3.47
C LYS A 159 13.37 20.80 -3.54
N LYS A 160 13.99 20.44 -4.68
CA LYS A 160 15.45 20.40 -4.84
C LYS A 160 16.14 19.59 -3.73
N LEU A 161 15.51 18.46 -3.34
CA LEU A 161 16.00 17.60 -2.28
C LEU A 161 16.79 16.43 -2.88
N ASP A 162 18.01 16.23 -2.41
CA ASP A 162 18.80 14.99 -2.51
C ASP A 162 19.27 14.66 -1.09
N LEU A 163 18.52 13.80 -0.43
CA LEU A 163 18.80 13.36 0.94
C LEU A 163 19.39 11.96 0.93
N ARG A 164 20.62 11.84 1.44
CA ARG A 164 21.28 10.55 1.67
C ARG A 164 21.47 10.37 3.18
N VAL A 165 21.00 9.26 3.71
CA VAL A 165 20.95 9.04 5.18
C VAL A 165 22.10 8.17 5.69
N ARG A 166 22.91 7.61 4.79
CA ARG A 166 24.12 6.83 5.08
C ARG A 166 25.12 6.93 3.93
N PRO A 167 26.37 6.49 4.10
CA PRO A 167 27.32 6.33 2.99
C PRO A 167 26.78 5.34 1.94
N ALA A 168 27.03 5.62 0.67
CA ALA A 168 26.61 4.75 -0.43
C ALA A 168 27.50 3.50 -0.51
N VAL A 169 26.90 2.39 -0.91
CA VAL A 169 27.57 1.11 -1.24
C VAL A 169 27.24 0.80 -2.70
N GLY A 170 28.24 0.94 -3.58
CA GLY A 170 28.01 0.79 -5.02
C GLY A 170 27.29 1.96 -5.67
N GLU A 171 26.60 1.70 -6.79
CA GLU A 171 25.89 2.71 -7.58
C GLU A 171 24.51 3.01 -7.00
N ALA A 172 24.22 4.28 -6.75
CA ALA A 172 22.91 4.71 -6.27
C ALA A 172 21.98 5.06 -7.44
N ARG A 173 20.75 4.56 -7.38
CA ARG A 173 19.69 4.84 -8.38
C ARG A 173 18.43 5.35 -7.71
N ALA A 174 17.85 6.40 -8.28
CA ALA A 174 16.57 6.94 -7.87
C ALA A 174 15.43 6.19 -8.56
N VAL A 175 14.50 5.62 -7.80
CA VAL A 175 13.36 4.87 -8.34
C VAL A 175 12.07 5.28 -7.62
N PRO A 176 10.99 5.62 -8.36
CA PRO A 176 9.69 5.92 -7.78
C PRO A 176 9.07 4.75 -7.04
N PHE A 177 8.48 5.03 -5.87
CA PHE A 177 7.73 4.08 -5.07
C PHE A 177 6.34 3.82 -5.67
N ALA A 178 5.90 2.57 -5.64
CA ALA A 178 4.63 2.13 -6.25
C ALA A 178 3.46 1.99 -5.27
N GLY A 179 3.61 2.38 -4.00
CA GLY A 179 2.51 2.39 -3.03
C GLY A 179 2.18 1.04 -2.40
N VAL A 180 3.09 0.06 -2.52
CA VAL A 180 2.95 -1.28 -1.92
C VAL A 180 4.21 -1.64 -1.15
N HIS A 181 4.05 -2.13 0.07
CA HIS A 181 5.14 -2.58 0.94
C HIS A 181 4.87 -3.99 1.46
N VAL A 182 5.94 -4.74 1.74
CA VAL A 182 5.94 -5.84 2.71
C VAL A 182 6.81 -5.40 3.89
N ILE A 183 6.31 -5.53 5.11
CA ILE A 183 6.96 -5.00 6.31
C ILE A 183 7.09 -6.10 7.36
N SER A 184 8.27 -6.20 7.98
CA SER A 184 8.50 -7.06 9.16
C SER A 184 7.79 -6.49 10.40
N PRO A 185 7.08 -7.32 11.21
CA PRO A 185 6.39 -6.87 12.41
C PRO A 185 7.29 -6.19 13.44
N ARG A 186 8.60 -6.43 13.39
CA ARG A 186 9.58 -5.76 14.28
C ARG A 186 9.60 -4.25 14.12
N ILE A 187 9.03 -3.71 13.03
CA ILE A 187 8.87 -2.26 12.83
C ILE A 187 8.14 -1.59 14.00
N PHE A 188 7.13 -2.25 14.58
CA PHE A 188 6.34 -1.70 15.68
C PHE A 188 7.17 -1.40 16.94
N GLY A 189 8.27 -2.13 17.17
CA GLY A 189 9.23 -1.86 18.23
C GLY A 189 10.24 -0.75 17.90
N LEU A 190 10.31 -0.34 16.65
CA LEU A 190 11.30 0.63 16.14
C LEU A 190 10.69 2.01 15.83
N LEU A 191 9.36 2.09 15.71
CA LEU A 191 8.66 3.35 15.46
C LEU A 191 8.66 4.21 16.72
N THR A 192 9.23 5.41 16.64
CA THR A 192 9.27 6.42 17.69
C THR A 192 8.41 7.64 17.36
N GLU A 193 8.03 7.78 16.11
CA GLU A 193 7.21 8.87 15.58
C GLU A 193 5.78 8.80 16.15
N ARG A 194 5.12 9.94 16.28
CA ARG A 194 3.75 10.09 16.80
C ARG A 194 2.98 11.10 15.97
N GLY A 195 1.66 10.98 15.96
CA GLY A 195 0.76 11.87 15.22
C GLY A 195 0.80 11.60 13.73
N ALA A 196 0.59 12.64 12.93
CA ALA A 196 0.56 12.55 11.47
C ALA A 196 1.97 12.58 10.89
N PHE A 197 2.40 11.48 10.24
CA PHE A 197 3.69 11.38 9.56
C PHE A 197 3.66 10.33 8.44
N SER A 198 4.54 10.50 7.46
CA SER A 198 4.72 9.52 6.39
C SER A 198 5.55 8.32 6.87
N VAL A 199 5.13 7.08 6.56
CA VAL A 199 5.92 5.88 6.87
C VAL A 199 7.30 5.88 6.20
N LEU A 200 7.50 6.75 5.21
CA LEU A 200 8.78 6.92 4.52
C LEU A 200 9.85 7.56 5.42
N ASP A 201 9.46 8.40 6.36
CA ASP A 201 10.40 9.08 7.26
C ASP A 201 11.07 8.09 8.25
N PRO A 202 10.34 7.21 8.98
CA PRO A 202 10.99 6.15 9.74
C PRO A 202 11.83 5.19 8.88
N TYR A 203 11.46 4.88 7.63
CA TYR A 203 12.33 4.07 6.79
C TYR A 203 13.70 4.71 6.57
N LEU A 204 13.75 6.01 6.30
CA LEU A 204 15.00 6.74 6.14
C LEU A 204 15.83 6.76 7.44
N ARG A 205 15.17 7.04 8.57
CA ARG A 205 15.83 7.03 9.89
C ARG A 205 16.38 5.66 10.24
N LEU A 206 15.60 4.60 10.00
CA LEU A 206 15.98 3.23 10.31
C LEU A 206 17.05 2.71 9.35
N ALA A 207 17.02 3.10 8.07
CA ALA A 207 18.12 2.80 7.14
C ALA A 207 19.43 3.47 7.57
N ALA A 208 19.38 4.70 8.10
CA ALA A 208 20.55 5.35 8.72
C ALA A 208 21.08 4.59 9.93
N ALA A 209 20.22 3.88 10.65
CA ALA A 209 20.57 3.05 11.81
C ALA A 209 21.00 1.62 11.41
N GLY A 210 21.09 1.30 10.11
CA GLY A 210 21.55 0.00 9.61
C GLY A 210 20.44 -1.01 9.31
N GLU A 211 19.16 -0.61 9.41
CA GLU A 211 18.05 -1.46 9.02
C GLU A 211 17.95 -1.62 7.50
N ARG A 212 17.67 -2.85 7.06
CA ARG A 212 17.55 -3.14 5.63
C ARG A 212 16.16 -2.83 5.12
N VAL A 213 16.06 -1.84 4.23
CA VAL A 213 14.86 -1.56 3.44
C VAL A 213 15.21 -1.78 1.97
N LEU A 214 14.57 -2.77 1.34
CA LEU A 214 14.96 -3.29 0.04
C LEU A 214 13.97 -2.86 -1.07
N PRO A 215 14.43 -2.64 -2.31
CA PRO A 215 13.56 -2.46 -3.45
C PRO A 215 13.09 -3.81 -4.01
N PHE A 216 11.83 -3.88 -4.44
CA PHE A 216 11.31 -4.93 -5.32
C PHE A 216 10.90 -4.31 -6.64
N ARG A 217 11.63 -4.61 -7.71
CA ARG A 217 11.41 -4.02 -9.04
C ARG A 217 10.17 -4.61 -9.71
N VAL A 218 9.28 -3.73 -10.18
CA VAL A 218 8.02 -4.09 -10.84
C VAL A 218 7.85 -3.36 -12.18
N ASP A 219 8.95 -3.18 -12.89
CA ASP A 219 8.98 -2.48 -14.17
C ASP A 219 8.10 -3.17 -15.23
N GLY A 220 7.44 -2.38 -16.07
CA GLY A 220 6.56 -2.89 -17.11
C GLY A 220 5.21 -3.44 -16.62
N ARG A 221 4.95 -3.43 -15.32
CA ARG A 221 3.65 -3.80 -14.76
C ARG A 221 2.65 -2.64 -14.86
N LEU A 222 1.37 -2.99 -14.89
CA LEU A 222 0.32 -1.99 -14.79
C LEU A 222 0.40 -1.29 -13.42
N TRP A 223 0.41 0.02 -13.44
CA TRP A 223 0.33 0.85 -12.25
C TRP A 223 -0.40 2.15 -12.58
N LEU A 224 -1.54 2.38 -11.96
CA LEU A 224 -2.35 3.58 -12.13
C LEU A 224 -2.83 4.06 -10.76
N ASP A 225 -2.48 5.29 -10.40
CA ASP A 225 -3.04 6.03 -9.26
C ASP A 225 -4.33 6.70 -9.74
N ILE A 226 -5.45 6.49 -9.07
CA ILE A 226 -6.73 7.13 -9.41
C ILE A 226 -6.90 8.51 -8.76
N GLY A 227 -5.84 9.18 -8.37
CA GLY A 227 -5.87 10.44 -7.63
C GLY A 227 -6.38 11.66 -8.39
N ARG A 228 -6.58 11.59 -9.71
CA ARG A 228 -7.07 12.68 -10.57
C ARG A 228 -8.07 12.14 -11.59
N PRO A 229 -8.98 13.00 -12.12
CA PRO A 229 -10.00 12.56 -13.09
C PRO A 229 -9.42 11.83 -14.31
N GLU A 230 -8.36 12.37 -14.92
CA GLU A 230 -7.70 11.76 -16.08
C GLU A 230 -7.07 10.39 -15.77
N GLN A 231 -6.56 10.22 -14.56
CA GLN A 231 -6.01 8.94 -14.08
C GLN A 231 -7.11 7.92 -13.80
N LEU A 232 -8.24 8.37 -13.24
CA LEU A 232 -9.43 7.53 -13.03
C LEU A 232 -9.98 7.01 -14.36
N GLU A 233 -10.09 7.87 -15.37
CA GLU A 233 -10.55 7.44 -16.71
C GLU A 233 -9.56 6.46 -17.36
N ALA A 234 -8.25 6.69 -17.19
CA ALA A 234 -7.23 5.74 -17.66
C ALA A 234 -7.37 4.38 -16.95
N ALA A 235 -7.64 4.37 -15.65
CA ALA A 235 -7.87 3.14 -14.89
C ALA A 235 -9.13 2.39 -15.35
N ARG A 236 -10.22 3.11 -15.62
CA ARG A 236 -11.47 2.54 -16.19
C ARG A 236 -11.23 1.92 -17.55
N ALA A 237 -10.53 2.63 -18.43
CA ALA A 237 -10.18 2.14 -19.76
C ALA A 237 -9.30 0.88 -19.70
N ALA A 238 -8.30 0.85 -18.80
CA ALA A 238 -7.43 -0.31 -18.61
C ALA A 238 -8.23 -1.55 -18.16
N VAL A 239 -9.17 -1.39 -17.21
CA VAL A 239 -10.03 -2.49 -16.76
C VAL A 239 -10.97 -2.94 -17.86
N ALA A 240 -11.56 -2.03 -18.64
CA ALA A 240 -12.41 -2.36 -19.78
C ALA A 240 -11.64 -3.14 -20.87
N ALA A 241 -10.33 -2.91 -20.99
CA ALA A 241 -9.44 -3.66 -21.86
C ALA A 241 -8.96 -5.00 -21.26
N GLY A 242 -9.46 -5.40 -20.06
CA GLY A 242 -9.11 -6.67 -19.41
C GLY A 242 -7.89 -6.62 -18.49
N ALA A 243 -7.32 -5.45 -18.27
CA ALA A 243 -6.19 -5.29 -17.35
C ALA A 243 -6.64 -5.32 -15.87
N ALA A 244 -5.80 -5.88 -14.99
CA ALA A 244 -6.00 -5.93 -13.53
C ALA A 244 -7.39 -6.45 -13.11
N THR A 245 -7.91 -7.45 -13.80
CA THR A 245 -9.15 -8.12 -13.42
C THR A 245 -8.83 -9.10 -12.29
N PRO A 246 -9.39 -8.93 -11.08
CA PRO A 246 -9.25 -9.93 -10.02
C PRO A 246 -9.85 -11.26 -10.48
N SER A 247 -9.25 -12.39 -10.10
CA SER A 247 -9.84 -13.70 -10.35
C SER A 247 -11.21 -13.78 -9.69
N ALA A 248 -12.18 -14.45 -10.33
CA ALA A 248 -13.47 -14.67 -9.72
C ALA A 248 -13.29 -15.47 -8.41
N PRO A 249 -14.03 -15.16 -7.32
CA PRO A 249 -13.92 -15.91 -6.08
C PRO A 249 -14.15 -17.40 -6.36
N ALA A 250 -13.23 -18.25 -5.91
CA ALA A 250 -13.43 -19.68 -5.96
C ALA A 250 -14.72 -19.99 -5.18
N SER A 251 -15.73 -20.49 -5.88
CA SER A 251 -16.98 -20.94 -5.26
C SER A 251 -16.63 -22.05 -4.24
N ARG A 252 -16.65 -21.75 -2.94
CA ARG A 252 -16.60 -22.79 -1.91
C ARG A 252 -17.86 -23.62 -2.07
N THR A 253 -17.76 -24.73 -2.77
CA THR A 253 -18.77 -25.79 -2.71
C THR A 253 -18.82 -26.27 -1.26
N SER A 254 -19.87 -25.84 -0.55
CA SER A 254 -20.25 -26.37 0.75
C SER A 254 -20.60 -27.85 0.56
N SER A 255 -19.62 -28.74 0.77
CA SER A 255 -19.94 -30.14 0.99
C SER A 255 -20.49 -30.28 2.41
N ARG A 256 -21.80 -30.11 2.57
CA ARG A 256 -22.50 -30.66 3.72
C ARG A 256 -22.46 -32.19 3.60
N ARG A 257 -21.80 -32.83 4.51
CA ARG A 257 -22.14 -34.20 4.97
C ARG A 257 -22.35 -34.17 6.46
#